data_498fab3df0bb62ea75e476ae34197584
#
_entry.id   498fab3df0bb62ea75e476ae34197584
#
_cell.length_a   1.000
_cell.length_b   1.000
_cell.length_c   1.000
_cell.angle_alpha   90.00
_cell.angle_beta   90.00
_cell.angle_gamma   90.00
#
_symmetry.space_group_name_H-M   'P 1'
#
loop_
_entity.id
_entity.type
_entity.pdbx_description
1 polymer ?
#
loop_
_entity_poly.entity_id
_entity_poly.type
_entity_poly.pdbx_seq_one_letter_code
_entity_poly.pdbx_strand_id
1 'polypeptide(L)'
;MAHSYDLSRLIKAIPEGNEAAFRELYEATQSRLFNTALIYVRSREDAEEITQDVFIEVYRSAGAFKEESSVMTWLYRIVVNKSLDFIKHKKRQKRFSFLTSLFDTSTGELVRE
;
A
#
# COMPACT_ATOMS: atom_id res chain seq x y z
N MET A 1 -2.02 23.21 -6.95
CA MET A 1 -1.28 21.97 -7.01
C MET A 1 -0.12 21.99 -6.02
N ALA A 2 0.03 20.95 -5.23
CA ALA A 2 1.09 20.92 -4.23
C ALA A 2 2.41 20.54 -4.86
N HIS A 3 3.45 21.27 -4.51
CA HIS A 3 4.83 20.97 -4.91
C HIS A 3 5.51 20.15 -3.82
N SER A 4 6.66 19.54 -4.15
CA SER A 4 7.45 18.78 -3.17
C SER A 4 7.66 19.56 -1.89
N TYR A 5 7.93 20.84 -2.04
CA TYR A 5 8.12 21.75 -0.92
C TYR A 5 6.90 21.77 0.00
N ASP A 6 5.69 21.87 -0.60
CA ASP A 6 4.46 21.91 0.17
C ASP A 6 4.18 20.55 0.83
N LEU A 7 4.49 19.47 0.14
CA LEU A 7 4.30 18.14 0.69
C LEU A 7 5.18 17.90 1.90
N SER A 8 6.41 18.41 1.85
CA SER A 8 7.32 18.30 3.00
C SER A 8 6.74 19.00 4.23
N ARG A 9 6.14 20.16 4.04
CA ARG A 9 5.51 20.88 5.14
C ARG A 9 4.34 20.08 5.72
N LEU A 10 3.56 19.47 4.84
CA LEU A 10 2.42 18.67 5.29
C LEU A 10 2.87 17.44 6.08
N ILE A 11 3.88 16.76 5.57
CA ILE A 11 4.38 15.54 6.22
C ILE A 11 4.89 15.85 7.63
N LYS A 12 5.53 16.99 7.80
CA LYS A 12 6.06 17.38 9.10
C LYS A 12 4.99 17.74 10.10
N ALA A 13 3.83 18.18 9.63
CA ALA A 13 2.72 18.56 10.50
C ALA A 13 1.92 17.38 11.00
N ILE A 14 2.02 16.24 10.33
CA ILE A 14 1.21 15.06 10.70
C ILE A 14 1.54 14.54 12.10
N PRO A 15 2.83 14.37 12.47
CA PRO A 15 3.14 13.88 13.82
C PRO A 15 2.69 14.82 14.92
N GLU A 16 2.42 16.08 14.58
CA GLU A 16 1.95 17.06 15.55
C GLU A 16 0.45 16.98 15.75
N GLY A 17 -0.22 16.05 15.08
CA GLY A 17 -1.64 15.85 15.22
C GLY A 17 -2.49 16.70 14.28
N ASN A 18 -1.88 17.25 13.23
CA ASN A 18 -2.58 18.10 12.27
C ASN A 18 -3.33 17.24 11.26
N GLU A 19 -4.60 16.97 11.52
CA GLU A 19 -5.42 16.13 10.65
C GLU A 19 -5.69 16.79 9.31
N ALA A 20 -5.78 18.12 9.29
CA ALA A 20 -5.99 18.83 8.02
C ALA A 20 -4.78 18.64 7.10
N ALA A 21 -3.58 18.61 7.66
CA ALA A 21 -2.38 18.38 6.87
C ALA A 21 -2.39 16.99 6.26
N PHE A 22 -2.81 16.00 7.04
CA PHE A 22 -2.92 14.63 6.53
C PHE A 22 -3.93 14.54 5.39
N ARG A 23 -5.09 15.16 5.58
CA ARG A 23 -6.12 15.16 4.54
C ARG A 23 -5.61 15.83 3.27
N GLU A 24 -4.92 16.95 3.41
CA GLU A 24 -4.40 17.67 2.25
C GLU A 24 -3.35 16.83 1.52
N LEU A 25 -2.49 16.16 2.26
CA LEU A 25 -1.51 15.24 1.66
C LEU A 25 -2.22 14.13 0.91
N TYR A 26 -3.21 13.53 1.53
CA TYR A 26 -4.00 12.47 0.91
C TYR A 26 -4.60 12.94 -0.41
N GLU A 27 -5.27 14.09 -0.39
CA GLU A 27 -5.94 14.60 -1.58
C GLU A 27 -4.96 14.95 -2.69
N ALA A 28 -3.78 15.41 -2.31
CA ALA A 28 -2.79 15.80 -3.30
C ALA A 28 -2.11 14.61 -3.98
N THR A 29 -2.07 13.45 -3.33
CA THR A 29 -1.22 12.36 -3.79
C THR A 29 -1.95 11.05 -4.05
N GLN A 30 -3.18 10.88 -3.57
CA GLN A 30 -3.81 9.57 -3.60
C GLN A 30 -4.00 9.02 -5.02
N SER A 31 -4.30 9.88 -6.00
CA SER A 31 -4.50 9.40 -7.38
C SER A 31 -3.22 8.79 -7.94
N ARG A 32 -2.09 9.44 -7.69
CA ARG A 32 -0.81 8.93 -8.19
C ARG A 32 -0.44 7.61 -7.54
N LEU A 33 -0.68 7.51 -6.24
CA LEU A 33 -0.35 6.28 -5.52
C LEU A 33 -1.29 5.16 -5.93
N PHE A 34 -2.58 5.47 -6.09
CA PHE A 34 -3.54 4.50 -6.57
C PHE A 34 -3.14 3.98 -7.95
N ASN A 35 -2.81 4.89 -8.87
CA ASN A 35 -2.43 4.49 -10.23
C ASN A 35 -1.18 3.62 -10.22
N THR A 36 -0.23 3.92 -9.35
CA THR A 36 0.98 3.10 -9.23
C THR A 36 0.62 1.69 -8.74
N ALA A 37 -0.20 1.60 -7.70
CA ALA A 37 -0.63 0.30 -7.20
C ALA A 37 -1.38 -0.48 -8.30
N LEU A 38 -2.23 0.22 -9.05
CA LEU A 38 -3.02 -0.40 -10.10
C LEU A 38 -2.14 -1.03 -11.18
N ILE A 39 -1.03 -0.40 -11.52
CA ILE A 39 -0.10 -0.96 -12.48
C ILE A 39 0.42 -2.31 -11.99
N TYR A 40 0.71 -2.42 -10.70
CA TYR A 40 1.25 -3.65 -10.14
C TYR A 40 0.20 -4.74 -10.00
N VAL A 41 -0.99 -4.40 -9.48
CA VAL A 41 -1.96 -5.45 -9.13
C VAL A 41 -3.08 -5.62 -10.16
N ARG A 42 -3.31 -4.65 -11.01
CA ARG A 42 -4.26 -4.73 -12.12
C ARG A 42 -5.69 -5.02 -11.67
N SER A 43 -6.03 -4.62 -10.47
CA SER A 43 -7.36 -4.75 -9.91
C SER A 43 -7.66 -3.47 -9.15
N ARG A 44 -8.78 -2.82 -9.49
CA ARG A 44 -9.13 -1.57 -8.82
C ARG A 44 -9.39 -1.79 -7.34
N GLU A 45 -10.05 -2.89 -7.00
CA GLU A 45 -10.31 -3.22 -5.61
C GLU A 45 -9.02 -3.39 -4.82
N ASP A 46 -8.08 -4.15 -5.41
CA ASP A 46 -6.81 -4.39 -4.74
C ASP A 46 -5.99 -3.11 -4.62
N ALA A 47 -6.01 -2.28 -5.68
CA ALA A 47 -5.28 -1.01 -5.65
C ALA A 47 -5.87 -0.07 -4.60
N GLU A 48 -7.19 -0.08 -4.42
CA GLU A 48 -7.81 0.72 -3.38
C GLU A 48 -7.38 0.28 -1.99
N GLU A 49 -7.36 -1.02 -1.78
CA GLU A 49 -6.92 -1.58 -0.49
C GLU A 49 -5.47 -1.20 -0.19
N ILE A 50 -4.61 -1.34 -1.21
CA ILE A 50 -3.20 -1.00 -1.05
C ILE A 50 -3.05 0.49 -0.74
N THR A 51 -3.80 1.33 -1.46
CA THR A 51 -3.69 2.77 -1.25
C THR A 51 -4.11 3.15 0.17
N GLN A 52 -5.16 2.53 0.69
CA GLN A 52 -5.56 2.76 2.08
C GLN A 52 -4.45 2.37 3.04
N ASP A 53 -3.84 1.20 2.80
CA ASP A 53 -2.74 0.74 3.66
C ASP A 53 -1.54 1.67 3.58
N VAL A 54 -1.28 2.22 2.39
CA VAL A 54 -0.19 3.19 2.24
C VAL A 54 -0.42 4.39 3.15
N PHE A 55 -1.63 4.93 3.16
CA PHE A 55 -1.90 6.12 3.96
C PHE A 55 -1.94 5.83 5.46
N ILE A 56 -2.32 4.62 5.85
CA ILE A 56 -2.18 4.21 7.25
C ILE A 56 -0.71 4.21 7.63
N GLU A 57 0.13 3.68 6.75
CA GLU A 57 1.58 3.66 6.98
C GLU A 57 2.14 5.08 7.03
N VAL A 58 1.71 5.95 6.11
CA VAL A 58 2.14 7.34 6.09
C VAL A 58 1.81 8.02 7.41
N TYR A 59 0.61 7.80 7.91
CA TYR A 59 0.19 8.41 9.17
C TYR A 59 1.11 7.97 10.32
N ARG A 60 1.42 6.69 10.35
CA ARG A 60 2.27 6.12 11.42
C ARG A 60 3.72 6.53 11.30
N SER A 61 4.22 6.67 10.07
CA SER A 61 5.64 6.82 9.80
C SER A 61 6.05 8.22 9.46
N ALA A 62 5.11 9.18 9.47
CA ALA A 62 5.43 10.55 9.06
C ALA A 62 6.56 11.14 9.90
N GLY A 63 6.61 10.80 11.19
CA GLY A 63 7.65 11.30 12.07
C GLY A 63 9.04 10.77 11.75
N ALA A 64 9.12 9.67 10.99
CA ALA A 64 10.39 9.06 10.62
C ALA A 64 10.91 9.56 9.27
N PHE A 65 10.14 10.39 8.58
CA PHE A 65 10.58 10.94 7.30
C PHE A 65 11.74 11.91 7.55
N LYS A 66 12.86 11.68 6.87
CA LYS A 66 14.09 12.43 7.15
C LYS A 66 14.55 13.34 6.02
N GLU A 67 13.73 13.52 5.01
CA GLU A 67 14.05 14.40 3.88
C GLU A 67 15.32 13.99 3.12
N GLU A 68 15.69 12.74 3.20
CA GLU A 68 16.79 12.21 2.39
C GLU A 68 16.36 11.99 0.96
N SER A 69 15.08 12.10 0.71
CA SER A 69 14.49 12.05 -0.62
C SER A 69 13.29 12.99 -0.60
N SER A 70 12.68 13.21 -1.77
CA SER A 70 11.44 13.98 -1.81
C SER A 70 10.33 13.16 -1.16
N VAL A 71 9.27 13.86 -0.73
CA VAL A 71 8.12 13.19 -0.16
C VAL A 71 7.53 12.21 -1.17
N MET A 72 7.41 12.62 -2.45
CA MET A 72 6.86 11.72 -3.46
C MET A 72 7.70 10.46 -3.63
N THR A 73 9.02 10.57 -3.60
CA THR A 73 9.88 9.40 -3.68
C THR A 73 9.62 8.46 -2.50
N TRP A 74 9.49 9.04 -1.31
CA TRP A 74 9.21 8.26 -0.11
C TRP A 74 7.87 7.55 -0.22
N LEU A 75 6.84 8.27 -0.69
CA LEU A 75 5.51 7.69 -0.87
C LEU A 75 5.53 6.58 -1.92
N TYR A 76 6.24 6.80 -3.03
CA TYR A 76 6.33 5.77 -4.07
C TYR A 76 7.02 4.51 -3.56
N ARG A 77 8.02 4.65 -2.71
CA ARG A 77 8.66 3.47 -2.11
C ARG A 77 7.66 2.69 -1.28
N ILE A 78 6.85 3.39 -0.52
CA ILE A 78 5.84 2.71 0.31
C ILE A 78 4.83 1.97 -0.57
N VAL A 79 4.29 2.64 -1.60
CA VAL A 79 3.26 2.00 -2.41
C VAL A 79 3.83 0.84 -3.22
N VAL A 80 5.05 0.95 -3.74
CA VAL A 80 5.68 -0.14 -4.48
C VAL A 80 5.91 -1.33 -3.56
N ASN A 81 6.47 -1.09 -2.37
CA ASN A 81 6.72 -2.18 -1.43
C ASN A 81 5.43 -2.88 -1.02
N LYS A 82 4.38 -2.11 -0.74
CA LYS A 82 3.11 -2.71 -0.34
C LYS A 82 2.46 -3.46 -1.51
N SER A 83 2.62 -2.95 -2.73
CA SER A 83 2.10 -3.64 -3.91
C SER A 83 2.80 -4.97 -4.12
N LEU A 84 4.12 -4.99 -4.00
CA LEU A 84 4.89 -6.22 -4.15
C LEU A 84 4.56 -7.23 -3.04
N ASP A 85 4.41 -6.75 -1.82
CA ASP A 85 4.01 -7.61 -0.71
C ASP A 85 2.63 -8.20 -0.95
N PHE A 86 1.72 -7.38 -1.45
CA PHE A 86 0.37 -7.83 -1.76
C PHE A 86 0.39 -8.94 -2.82
N ILE A 87 1.18 -8.77 -3.87
CA ILE A 87 1.30 -9.77 -4.92
C ILE A 87 1.86 -11.08 -4.36
N LYS A 88 2.89 -10.98 -3.53
CA LYS A 88 3.48 -12.16 -2.91
C LYS A 88 2.47 -12.89 -2.03
N HIS A 89 1.70 -12.12 -1.27
CA HIS A 89 0.68 -12.69 -0.40
C HIS A 89 -0.41 -13.41 -1.21
N LYS A 90 -0.86 -12.78 -2.29
CA LYS A 90 -1.86 -13.39 -3.16
C LYS A 90 -1.36 -14.68 -3.79
N LYS A 91 -0.12 -14.70 -4.25
CA LYS A 91 0.47 -15.90 -4.81
C LYS A 91 0.55 -17.02 -3.78
N ARG A 92 0.91 -16.67 -2.55
CA ARG A 92 1.01 -17.62 -1.47
C ARG A 92 -0.37 -18.20 -1.14
N GLN A 93 -1.38 -17.35 -1.10
CA GLN A 93 -2.74 -17.78 -0.85
C GLN A 93 -3.24 -18.71 -1.94
N LYS A 94 -2.97 -18.37 -3.20
CA LYS A 94 -3.36 -19.21 -4.33
C LYS A 94 -2.72 -20.59 -4.24
N ARG A 95 -1.42 -20.60 -3.91
CA ARG A 95 -0.69 -21.86 -3.79
C ARG A 95 -1.26 -22.69 -2.65
N PHE A 96 -1.52 -22.04 -1.52
CA PHE A 96 -2.09 -22.74 -0.37
C PHE A 96 -3.48 -23.29 -0.68
N SER A 97 -4.31 -22.50 -1.34
CA SER A 97 -5.64 -22.94 -1.73
C SER A 97 -5.58 -24.13 -2.68
N PHE A 98 -4.65 -24.06 -3.63
CA PHE A 98 -4.47 -25.15 -4.58
C PHE A 98 -4.06 -26.44 -3.86
N LEU A 99 -3.09 -26.34 -2.96
CA LEU A 99 -2.65 -27.51 -2.19
C LEU A 99 -3.75 -28.04 -1.31
N THR A 100 -4.52 -27.15 -0.68
CA THR A 100 -5.63 -27.57 0.16
C THR A 100 -6.69 -28.28 -0.66
N SER A 101 -6.95 -27.83 -1.90
CA SER A 101 -7.95 -28.47 -2.74
C SER A 101 -7.47 -29.81 -3.30
N LEU A 102 -6.14 -30.01 -3.40
CA LEU A 102 -5.60 -31.29 -3.82
C LEU A 102 -5.76 -32.37 -2.75
N PHE A 103 -5.93 -31.96 -1.50
CA PHE A 103 -6.08 -32.90 -0.40
C PHE A 103 -7.46 -32.72 0.20
N ASP A 104 -8.18 -33.83 0.34
CA ASP A 104 -9.47 -33.84 1.02
C ASP A 104 -9.17 -33.80 2.53
N THR A 105 -9.37 -32.64 3.13
CA THR A 105 -9.02 -32.47 4.53
C THR A 105 -9.89 -33.29 5.46
N SER A 106 -11.07 -33.68 5.02
CA SER A 106 -11.96 -34.52 5.86
C SER A 106 -11.58 -36.00 5.82
N THR A 107 -10.96 -36.44 4.74
CA THR A 107 -10.53 -37.83 4.61
C THR A 107 -9.04 -37.99 4.58
N GLY A 108 -8.30 -36.88 4.38
CA GLY A 108 -6.84 -36.92 4.25
C GLY A 108 -6.37 -37.44 2.92
N GLU A 109 -7.26 -37.57 1.96
CA GLU A 109 -6.91 -38.11 0.67
C GLU A 109 -6.68 -36.98 -0.35
N LEU A 110 -5.82 -37.29 -1.34
CA LEU A 110 -5.57 -36.35 -2.41
C LEU A 110 -6.81 -36.19 -3.28
N VAL A 111 -7.21 -34.94 -3.50
CA VAL A 111 -8.35 -34.64 -4.36
C VAL A 111 -7.90 -34.70 -5.81
N ARG A 112 -8.61 -35.48 -6.59
CA ARG A 112 -8.23 -35.63 -7.97
C ARG A 112 -9.07 -34.75 -8.84
N GLU A 113 -8.44 -34.08 -9.68
CA GLU A 113 -9.13 -33.28 -10.65
C GLU A 113 -8.26 -32.99 -11.76
#